data_a445b55860a583b9b481b3c5cbf06f30
#
_entry.id   a445b55860a583b9b481b3c5cbf06f30
#
_cell.length_a   1.000
_cell.length_b   1.000
_cell.length_c   1.000
_cell.angle_alpha   90.00
_cell.angle_beta   90.00
_cell.angle_gamma   90.00
#
_symmetry.space_group_name_H-M   'P 1'
#
loop_
_entity.id
_entity.type
_entity.pdbx_description
1 polymer ?
#
loop_
_entity_poly.entity_id
_entity_poly.type
_entity_poly.pdbx_seq_one_letter_code
_entity_poly.pdbx_strand_id
1 'polypeptide(L)'
;QNVLRYQNTYYTLSTERIPYRKDKTEDDRFFILTLFALAGEIEARGAYSSEVQRIQLAVGLPPAHFGAQVERFTQYFRQRGVIEFEMQGKPYSIYIEDAACFPQAYAAAATMLHTLVEEPKAVILDIGGFTADYLLMKNGEIDLTSCDSLENGVILLYNKVRSKVNSELDLLLDEGDVDAILMGKKTQYPDAAIRLTEQMTQEFINDLFSTLRERMLDLQYCKVVFVGGGAILLKRQIETSGKVGTPFFVPKINANADGYEYLYRIETAGR
;
A
#
# COMPACT_ATOMS: atom_id res chain seq x y z
N GLN A 1 -17.32 12.69 -13.08
CA GLN A 1 -17.27 11.72 -11.98
C GLN A 1 -17.42 10.31 -12.58
N ASN A 2 -16.49 9.41 -12.31
CA ASN A 2 -16.59 8.04 -12.84
C ASN A 2 -17.72 7.32 -12.12
N VAL A 3 -18.74 6.91 -12.87
CA VAL A 3 -19.91 6.20 -12.34
C VAL A 3 -19.87 4.75 -12.83
N LEU A 4 -19.95 3.81 -11.92
CA LEU A 4 -20.07 2.37 -12.18
C LEU A 4 -21.45 1.88 -11.75
N ARG A 5 -22.10 1.07 -12.58
CA ARG A 5 -23.36 0.40 -12.26
C ARG A 5 -23.14 -1.11 -12.17
N TYR A 6 -23.47 -1.68 -11.03
CA TYR A 6 -23.42 -3.13 -10.79
C TYR A 6 -24.66 -3.56 -10.00
N GLN A 7 -25.34 -4.62 -10.42
CA GLN A 7 -26.56 -5.15 -9.78
C GLN A 7 -27.61 -4.06 -9.48
N ASN A 8 -27.90 -3.19 -10.46
CA ASN A 8 -28.83 -2.06 -10.34
C ASN A 8 -28.46 -0.98 -9.31
N THR A 9 -27.24 -1.02 -8.75
CA THR A 9 -26.72 0.00 -7.84
C THR A 9 -25.65 0.82 -8.54
N TYR A 10 -25.69 2.14 -8.32
CA TYR A 10 -24.69 3.07 -8.86
C TYR A 10 -23.64 3.37 -7.80
N TYR A 11 -22.38 3.32 -8.22
CA TYR A 11 -21.22 3.58 -7.38
C TYR A 11 -20.38 4.70 -7.99
N THR A 12 -19.79 5.53 -7.13
CA THR A 12 -18.86 6.58 -7.53
C THR A 12 -17.63 6.50 -6.64
N LEU A 13 -16.46 6.83 -7.20
CA LEU A 13 -15.25 6.98 -6.40
C LEU A 13 -15.34 8.30 -5.60
N SER A 14 -15.12 8.22 -4.31
CA SER A 14 -15.01 9.34 -3.39
C SER A 14 -13.55 9.61 -3.06
N THR A 15 -13.24 10.84 -2.67
CA THR A 15 -11.96 11.20 -2.04
C THR A 15 -11.92 10.81 -0.57
N GLU A 16 -13.07 10.45 0.01
CA GLU A 16 -13.12 9.94 1.38
C GLU A 16 -12.46 8.57 1.49
N ARG A 17 -11.67 8.39 2.54
CA ARG A 17 -11.01 7.12 2.80
C ARG A 17 -12.01 6.06 3.27
N ILE A 18 -11.89 4.87 2.70
CA ILE A 18 -12.58 3.71 3.24
C ILE A 18 -11.96 3.39 4.61
N PRO A 19 -12.78 3.23 5.67
CA PRO A 19 -12.28 2.81 6.97
C PRO A 19 -11.47 1.51 6.88
N TYR A 20 -10.42 1.43 7.69
CA TYR A 20 -9.60 0.22 7.76
C TYR A 20 -10.45 -1.02 8.09
N ARG A 21 -10.23 -2.09 7.35
CA ARG A 21 -10.87 -3.39 7.54
C ARG A 21 -9.81 -4.48 7.62
N LYS A 22 -9.85 -5.26 8.69
CA LYS A 22 -8.98 -6.45 8.82
C LYS A 22 -9.34 -7.51 7.78
N ASP A 23 -10.63 -7.70 7.52
CA ASP A 23 -11.16 -8.60 6.52
C ASP A 23 -11.76 -7.81 5.36
N LYS A 24 -11.13 -7.92 4.21
CA LYS A 24 -11.56 -7.24 2.98
C LYS A 24 -12.73 -7.94 2.29
N THR A 25 -13.15 -9.10 2.77
CA THR A 25 -14.24 -9.91 2.19
C THR A 25 -15.58 -9.76 2.91
N GLU A 26 -15.64 -8.92 3.96
CA GLU A 26 -16.88 -8.70 4.74
C GLU A 26 -18.01 -8.08 3.93
N ASP A 27 -17.67 -7.29 2.91
CA ASP A 27 -18.64 -6.66 2.01
C ASP A 27 -18.06 -6.53 0.58
N ASP A 28 -18.86 -6.02 -0.35
CA ASP A 28 -18.48 -5.90 -1.76
C ASP A 28 -17.64 -4.65 -2.10
N ARG A 29 -17.22 -3.84 -1.14
CA ARG A 29 -16.48 -2.61 -1.42
C ARG A 29 -15.19 -2.85 -2.19
N PHE A 30 -14.39 -3.80 -1.75
CA PHE A 30 -13.12 -4.12 -2.44
C PHE A 30 -13.37 -4.73 -3.81
N PHE A 31 -14.44 -5.51 -3.96
CA PHE A 31 -14.84 -6.03 -5.26
C PHE A 31 -15.27 -4.90 -6.21
N ILE A 32 -16.10 -3.96 -5.74
CA ILE A 32 -16.52 -2.80 -6.54
C ILE A 32 -15.31 -1.94 -6.95
N LEU A 33 -14.38 -1.68 -6.03
CA LEU A 33 -13.13 -0.98 -6.36
C LEU A 33 -12.32 -1.72 -7.42
N THR A 34 -12.31 -3.05 -7.36
CA THR A 34 -11.64 -3.89 -8.38
C THR A 34 -12.31 -3.75 -9.74
N LEU A 35 -13.64 -3.65 -9.81
CA LEU A 35 -14.35 -3.41 -11.08
C LEU A 35 -13.98 -2.05 -11.70
N PHE A 36 -13.86 -0.99 -10.89
CA PHE A 36 -13.35 0.30 -11.36
C PHE A 36 -11.93 0.19 -11.94
N ALA A 37 -11.05 -0.53 -11.23
CA ALA A 37 -9.67 -0.73 -11.67
C ALA A 37 -9.59 -1.56 -12.95
N LEU A 38 -10.36 -2.65 -13.05
CA LEU A 38 -10.41 -3.50 -14.25
C LEU A 38 -10.93 -2.75 -15.46
N ALA A 39 -12.02 -1.97 -15.33
CA ALA A 39 -12.51 -1.16 -16.44
C ALA A 39 -11.45 -0.16 -16.90
N GLY A 40 -10.78 0.52 -15.97
CA GLY A 40 -9.69 1.45 -16.30
C GLY A 40 -8.52 0.78 -17.02
N GLU A 41 -8.13 -0.41 -16.58
CA GLU A 41 -7.02 -1.17 -17.15
C GLU A 41 -7.37 -1.72 -18.56
N ILE A 42 -8.59 -2.23 -18.75
CA ILE A 42 -9.10 -2.68 -20.05
C ILE A 42 -9.06 -1.53 -21.06
N GLU A 43 -9.49 -0.34 -20.66
CA GLU A 43 -9.45 0.84 -21.53
C GLU A 43 -7.99 1.28 -21.81
N ALA A 44 -7.16 1.35 -20.79
CA ALA A 44 -5.76 1.78 -20.94
C ALA A 44 -4.96 0.86 -21.87
N ARG A 45 -5.27 -0.43 -21.88
CA ARG A 45 -4.66 -1.42 -22.78
C ARG A 45 -5.31 -1.47 -24.17
N GLY A 46 -6.41 -0.75 -24.41
CA GLY A 46 -7.20 -0.87 -25.64
C GLY A 46 -7.78 -2.27 -25.84
N ALA A 47 -8.03 -3.00 -24.77
CA ALA A 47 -8.43 -4.41 -24.78
C ALA A 47 -9.95 -4.61 -24.66
N TYR A 48 -10.73 -3.55 -24.76
CA TYR A 48 -12.19 -3.65 -24.67
C TYR A 48 -12.78 -4.59 -25.72
N SER A 49 -13.70 -5.46 -25.26
CA SER A 49 -14.49 -6.35 -26.11
C SER A 49 -15.95 -6.37 -25.62
N SER A 50 -16.89 -6.56 -26.55
CA SER A 50 -18.29 -6.82 -26.22
C SER A 50 -18.56 -8.27 -25.78
N GLU A 51 -17.59 -9.16 -25.94
CA GLU A 51 -17.66 -10.52 -25.48
C GLU A 51 -17.17 -10.63 -24.03
N VAL A 52 -17.45 -11.78 -23.39
CA VAL A 52 -16.97 -12.05 -22.03
C VAL A 52 -15.43 -12.10 -22.01
N GLN A 53 -14.83 -11.17 -21.31
CA GLN A 53 -13.38 -11.10 -21.17
C GLN A 53 -12.89 -11.96 -20.00
N ARG A 54 -11.95 -12.85 -20.23
CA ARG A 54 -11.33 -13.67 -19.21
C ARG A 54 -10.22 -12.87 -18.52
N ILE A 55 -10.33 -12.76 -17.21
CA ILE A 55 -9.42 -11.99 -16.35
C ILE A 55 -8.61 -12.94 -15.47
N GLN A 56 -7.30 -12.77 -15.50
CA GLN A 56 -6.39 -13.30 -14.50
C GLN A 56 -6.07 -12.18 -13.54
N LEU A 57 -6.45 -12.32 -12.27
CA LEU A 57 -6.40 -11.28 -11.27
C LEU A 57 -5.28 -11.56 -10.27
N ALA A 58 -4.37 -10.62 -10.09
CA ALA A 58 -3.38 -10.65 -9.04
C ALA A 58 -3.72 -9.60 -7.97
N VAL A 59 -3.83 -10.03 -6.71
CA VAL A 59 -4.24 -9.19 -5.58
C VAL A 59 -3.29 -9.35 -4.40
N GLY A 60 -3.46 -8.59 -3.35
CA GLY A 60 -2.60 -8.67 -2.19
C GLY A 60 -3.26 -8.42 -0.85
N LEU A 61 -2.67 -9.07 0.16
CA LEU A 61 -3.01 -8.91 1.56
C LEU A 61 -1.81 -8.43 2.39
N PRO A 62 -2.04 -7.68 3.47
CA PRO A 62 -1.00 -7.40 4.44
C PRO A 62 -0.34 -8.70 4.93
N PRO A 63 0.98 -8.71 5.18
CA PRO A 63 1.71 -9.91 5.60
C PRO A 63 1.09 -10.57 6.83
N ALA A 64 0.68 -9.79 7.81
CA ALA A 64 0.04 -10.28 9.05
C ALA A 64 -1.28 -11.06 8.81
N HIS A 65 -1.95 -10.82 7.69
CA HIS A 65 -3.25 -11.44 7.38
C HIS A 65 -3.16 -12.48 6.27
N PHE A 66 -2.03 -12.55 5.57
CA PHE A 66 -1.86 -13.36 4.39
C PHE A 66 -2.16 -14.83 4.65
N GLY A 67 -1.49 -15.46 5.62
CA GLY A 67 -1.65 -16.89 5.90
C GLY A 67 -3.09 -17.31 6.27
N ALA A 68 -3.81 -16.45 7.01
CA ALA A 68 -5.15 -16.74 7.48
C ALA A 68 -6.27 -16.43 6.47
N GLN A 69 -6.02 -15.53 5.52
CA GLN A 69 -7.08 -14.97 4.66
C GLN A 69 -6.87 -15.24 3.16
N VAL A 70 -5.72 -15.74 2.74
CA VAL A 70 -5.36 -15.90 1.32
C VAL A 70 -6.41 -16.69 0.53
N GLU A 71 -6.84 -17.83 1.04
CA GLU A 71 -7.81 -18.69 0.35
C GLU A 71 -9.18 -18.01 0.23
N ARG A 72 -9.70 -17.46 1.33
CA ARG A 72 -10.97 -16.75 1.33
C ARG A 72 -10.95 -15.52 0.43
N PHE A 73 -9.85 -14.78 0.41
CA PHE A 73 -9.71 -13.58 -0.42
C PHE A 73 -9.63 -13.91 -1.91
N THR A 74 -8.95 -14.98 -2.31
CA THR A 74 -8.96 -15.45 -3.70
C THR A 74 -10.34 -15.96 -4.12
N GLN A 75 -11.01 -16.72 -3.27
CA GLN A 75 -12.37 -17.19 -3.52
C GLN A 75 -13.38 -16.04 -3.64
N TYR A 76 -13.24 -14.99 -2.86
CA TYR A 76 -14.08 -13.79 -2.92
C TYR A 76 -14.18 -13.20 -4.33
N PHE A 77 -13.11 -13.30 -5.13
CA PHE A 77 -13.12 -12.87 -6.53
C PHE A 77 -13.56 -13.97 -7.49
N ARG A 78 -13.16 -15.22 -7.29
CA ARG A 78 -13.37 -16.34 -8.24
C ARG A 78 -14.80 -16.87 -8.28
N GLN A 79 -15.54 -16.78 -7.20
CA GLN A 79 -16.87 -17.42 -7.06
C GLN A 79 -18.02 -16.61 -7.67
N ARG A 80 -17.76 -15.60 -8.50
CA ARG A 80 -18.79 -14.68 -8.96
C ARG A 80 -19.41 -15.01 -10.33
N GLY A 81 -18.89 -16.00 -11.02
CA GLY A 81 -19.34 -16.34 -12.37
C GLY A 81 -19.06 -15.21 -13.38
N VAL A 82 -19.91 -15.07 -14.38
CA VAL A 82 -19.82 -13.93 -15.31
C VAL A 82 -20.35 -12.69 -14.62
N ILE A 83 -19.54 -11.64 -14.63
CA ILE A 83 -19.80 -10.36 -13.99
C ILE A 83 -20.15 -9.34 -15.07
N GLU A 84 -21.36 -8.83 -15.03
CA GLU A 84 -21.84 -7.77 -15.93
C GLU A 84 -21.94 -6.45 -15.16
N PHE A 85 -21.34 -5.40 -15.68
CA PHE A 85 -21.40 -4.08 -15.11
C PHE A 85 -21.26 -3.01 -16.20
N GLU A 86 -21.60 -1.78 -15.86
CA GLU A 86 -21.43 -0.63 -16.75
C GLU A 86 -20.48 0.38 -16.11
N MET A 87 -19.55 0.93 -16.88
CA MET A 87 -18.69 2.03 -16.47
C MET A 87 -18.92 3.22 -17.40
N GLN A 88 -19.43 4.34 -16.86
CA GLN A 88 -19.79 5.53 -17.64
C GLN A 88 -20.74 5.23 -18.79
N GLY A 89 -21.71 4.33 -18.59
CA GLY A 89 -22.68 3.89 -19.60
C GLY A 89 -22.15 2.89 -20.63
N LYS A 90 -20.88 2.49 -20.55
CA LYS A 90 -20.28 1.47 -21.40
C LYS A 90 -20.37 0.10 -20.70
N PRO A 91 -20.97 -0.93 -21.36
CA PRO A 91 -21.12 -2.24 -20.75
C PRO A 91 -19.82 -3.04 -20.77
N TYR A 92 -19.59 -3.80 -19.71
CA TYR A 92 -18.51 -4.76 -19.56
C TYR A 92 -19.06 -6.11 -19.14
N SER A 93 -18.51 -7.17 -19.70
CA SER A 93 -18.77 -8.55 -19.29
C SER A 93 -17.43 -9.23 -19.06
N ILE A 94 -17.16 -9.64 -17.80
CA ILE A 94 -15.90 -10.26 -17.44
C ILE A 94 -16.12 -11.57 -16.69
N TYR A 95 -15.13 -12.45 -16.75
CA TYR A 95 -15.05 -13.68 -15.97
C TYR A 95 -13.67 -13.77 -15.34
N ILE A 96 -13.60 -13.77 -14.01
CA ILE A 96 -12.34 -13.95 -13.28
C ILE A 96 -12.01 -15.45 -13.30
N GLU A 97 -11.15 -15.82 -14.25
CA GLU A 97 -10.74 -17.21 -14.48
C GLU A 97 -9.79 -17.70 -13.39
N ASP A 98 -8.89 -16.82 -12.95
CA ASP A 98 -7.97 -17.09 -11.86
C ASP A 98 -7.75 -15.85 -10.99
N ALA A 99 -7.51 -16.07 -9.71
CA ALA A 99 -7.12 -15.03 -8.77
C ALA A 99 -5.97 -15.56 -7.90
N ALA A 100 -4.81 -14.90 -7.97
CA ALA A 100 -3.67 -15.17 -7.12
C ALA A 100 -3.48 -14.03 -6.11
N CYS A 101 -3.11 -14.37 -4.88
CA CYS A 101 -2.90 -13.40 -3.81
C CYS A 101 -1.47 -13.46 -3.31
N PHE A 102 -0.84 -12.29 -3.17
CA PHE A 102 0.54 -12.14 -2.73
C PHE A 102 0.64 -11.30 -1.46
N PRO A 103 1.68 -11.50 -0.63
CA PRO A 103 1.93 -10.61 0.50
C PRO A 103 2.28 -9.20 -0.01
N GLN A 104 1.61 -8.17 0.52
CA GLN A 104 2.04 -6.77 0.37
C GLN A 104 3.46 -6.61 0.90
N ALA A 105 4.11 -5.51 0.64
CA ALA A 105 5.53 -5.29 0.92
C ALA A 105 6.46 -6.22 0.11
N TYR A 106 6.32 -7.55 0.21
CA TYR A 106 7.10 -8.49 -0.60
C TYR A 106 6.90 -8.25 -2.10
N ALA A 107 5.65 -8.14 -2.53
CA ALA A 107 5.33 -7.85 -3.92
C ALA A 107 5.91 -6.50 -4.37
N ALA A 108 5.81 -5.46 -3.55
CA ALA A 108 6.38 -4.15 -3.86
C ALA A 108 7.91 -4.19 -4.04
N ALA A 109 8.60 -5.09 -3.35
CA ALA A 109 10.04 -5.31 -3.50
C ALA A 109 10.40 -6.36 -4.55
N ALA A 110 9.42 -6.98 -5.22
CA ALA A 110 9.64 -8.12 -6.12
C ALA A 110 10.69 -7.85 -7.21
N THR A 111 10.73 -6.64 -7.77
CA THR A 111 11.73 -6.26 -8.78
C THR A 111 13.15 -6.12 -8.23
N MET A 112 13.29 -6.04 -6.92
CA MET A 112 14.58 -5.90 -6.20
C MET A 112 15.03 -7.21 -5.54
N LEU A 113 14.23 -8.28 -5.60
CA LEU A 113 14.52 -9.53 -4.90
C LEU A 113 15.90 -10.09 -5.24
N HIS A 114 16.32 -9.98 -6.50
CA HIS A 114 17.65 -10.42 -6.95
C HIS A 114 18.80 -9.74 -6.17
N THR A 115 18.61 -8.52 -5.64
CA THR A 115 19.58 -7.82 -4.82
C THR A 115 19.46 -8.13 -3.33
N LEU A 116 18.32 -8.70 -2.91
CA LEU A 116 18.03 -9.02 -1.51
C LEU A 116 18.39 -10.46 -1.16
N VAL A 117 18.38 -11.38 -2.14
CA VAL A 117 18.75 -12.79 -1.91
C VAL A 117 20.20 -12.99 -1.50
N GLU A 118 21.08 -12.07 -1.86
CA GLU A 118 22.50 -12.11 -1.48
C GLU A 118 22.75 -11.54 -0.07
N GLU A 119 21.75 -10.86 0.51
CA GLU A 119 21.90 -10.25 1.82
C GLU A 119 21.60 -11.26 2.94
N PRO A 120 22.48 -11.38 3.95
CA PRO A 120 22.21 -12.25 5.09
C PRO A 120 20.92 -11.87 5.82
N LYS A 121 20.58 -10.57 5.82
CA LYS A 121 19.39 -10.01 6.42
C LYS A 121 18.90 -8.77 5.68
N ALA A 122 17.64 -8.78 5.29
CA ALA A 122 16.98 -7.62 4.70
C ALA A 122 15.60 -7.41 5.33
N VAL A 123 15.19 -6.15 5.47
CA VAL A 123 13.86 -5.78 5.95
C VAL A 123 13.15 -5.04 4.82
N ILE A 124 11.92 -5.42 4.53
CA ILE A 124 11.04 -4.66 3.64
C ILE A 124 10.00 -4.00 4.53
N LEU A 125 9.87 -2.68 4.44
CA LEU A 125 8.96 -1.86 5.25
C LEU A 125 8.04 -1.06 4.34
N ASP A 126 6.75 -1.43 4.31
CA ASP A 126 5.70 -0.74 3.57
C ASP A 126 4.98 0.24 4.50
N ILE A 127 5.22 1.53 4.32
CA ILE A 127 4.55 2.57 5.09
C ILE A 127 3.34 3.06 4.28
N GLY A 128 2.18 2.56 4.66
CA GLY A 128 0.89 2.90 4.08
C GLY A 128 0.16 4.03 4.80
N GLY A 129 -1.13 4.19 4.46
CA GLY A 129 -2.00 5.15 5.14
C GLY A 129 -2.33 4.76 6.56
N PHE A 130 -2.80 3.54 6.77
CA PHE A 130 -3.24 3.03 8.09
C PHE A 130 -2.16 2.24 8.81
N THR A 131 -1.35 1.49 8.10
CA THR A 131 -0.37 0.55 8.66
C THR A 131 1.04 0.79 8.13
N ALA A 132 2.00 0.33 8.90
CA ALA A 132 3.35 0.05 8.46
C ALA A 132 3.55 -1.47 8.52
N ASP A 133 3.63 -2.10 7.36
CA ASP A 133 3.77 -3.54 7.22
C ASP A 133 5.24 -3.88 7.03
N TYR A 134 5.75 -4.87 7.76
CA TYR A 134 7.13 -5.26 7.60
C TYR A 134 7.30 -6.76 7.37
N LEU A 135 8.35 -7.08 6.63
CA LEU A 135 8.81 -8.42 6.31
C LEU A 135 10.30 -8.52 6.58
N LEU A 136 10.71 -9.60 7.24
CA LEU A 136 12.11 -9.96 7.37
C LEU A 136 12.46 -11.04 6.36
N MET A 137 13.55 -10.81 5.63
CA MET A 137 14.21 -11.83 4.80
C MET A 137 15.53 -12.25 5.46
N LYS A 138 15.81 -13.55 5.47
CA LYS A 138 17.06 -14.14 5.93
C LYS A 138 17.61 -15.05 4.84
N ASN A 139 18.84 -14.80 4.41
CA ASN A 139 19.51 -15.59 3.36
C ASN A 139 18.63 -15.78 2.10
N GLY A 140 17.94 -14.71 1.70
CA GLY A 140 17.09 -14.71 0.50
C GLY A 140 15.68 -15.29 0.68
N GLU A 141 15.33 -15.81 1.84
CA GLU A 141 14.01 -16.37 2.13
C GLU A 141 13.21 -15.49 3.09
N ILE A 142 11.88 -15.48 2.90
CA ILE A 142 10.98 -14.76 3.80
C ILE A 142 10.85 -15.53 5.11
N ASP A 143 11.10 -14.83 6.21
CA ASP A 143 10.79 -15.32 7.55
C ASP A 143 9.36 -14.91 7.93
N LEU A 144 8.40 -15.77 7.64
CA LEU A 144 6.98 -15.54 7.94
C LEU A 144 6.69 -15.40 9.44
N THR A 145 7.59 -15.86 10.31
CA THR A 145 7.42 -15.70 11.76
C THR A 145 7.80 -14.30 12.26
N SER A 146 8.51 -13.55 11.42
CA SER A 146 9.00 -12.20 11.71
C SER A 146 8.39 -11.17 10.75
N CYS A 147 7.13 -11.35 10.37
CA CYS A 147 6.36 -10.36 9.62
C CYS A 147 5.12 -9.94 10.41
N ASP A 148 4.78 -8.67 10.34
CA ASP A 148 3.60 -8.14 11.03
C ASP A 148 3.16 -6.79 10.43
N SER A 149 2.04 -6.28 10.91
CA SER A 149 1.46 -4.99 10.56
C SER A 149 1.35 -4.13 11.81
N LEU A 150 1.95 -2.95 11.79
CA LEU A 150 1.85 -1.94 12.85
C LEU A 150 0.80 -0.91 12.48
N GLU A 151 0.00 -0.45 13.44
CA GLU A 151 -0.98 0.63 13.22
C GLU A 151 -0.30 2.02 13.17
N ASN A 152 0.86 2.10 12.53
CA ASN A 152 1.71 3.27 12.42
C ASN A 152 1.77 3.80 10.97
N GLY A 153 0.62 3.92 10.32
CA GLY A 153 0.54 4.55 9.00
C GLY A 153 0.53 6.09 9.07
N VAL A 154 0.71 6.76 7.92
CA VAL A 154 0.82 8.24 7.85
C VAL A 154 -0.44 8.98 8.29
N ILE A 155 -1.61 8.34 8.31
CA ILE A 155 -2.84 8.95 8.83
C ILE A 155 -2.70 9.26 10.34
N LEU A 156 -2.06 8.36 11.08
CA LEU A 156 -1.75 8.63 12.49
C LEU A 156 -0.85 9.85 12.64
N LEU A 157 0.16 10.00 11.79
CA LEU A 157 1.03 11.17 11.75
C LEU A 157 0.23 12.44 11.44
N TYR A 158 -0.60 12.44 10.38
CA TYR A 158 -1.43 13.60 10.04
C TYR A 158 -2.30 14.04 11.21
N ASN A 159 -2.98 13.11 11.88
CA ASN A 159 -3.83 13.42 13.01
C ASN A 159 -3.03 14.01 14.19
N LYS A 160 -1.85 13.45 14.51
CA LYS A 160 -0.97 13.98 15.56
C LYS A 160 -0.48 15.39 15.23
N VAL A 161 0.02 15.62 14.00
CA VAL A 161 0.52 16.94 13.55
C VAL A 161 -0.58 17.98 13.59
N ARG A 162 -1.72 17.69 12.98
CA ARG A 162 -2.86 18.61 12.89
C ARG A 162 -3.36 19.01 14.28
N SER A 163 -3.54 18.04 15.16
CA SER A 163 -3.96 18.28 16.54
C SER A 163 -2.96 19.15 17.31
N LYS A 164 -1.67 18.86 17.17
CA LYS A 164 -0.61 19.58 17.89
C LYS A 164 -0.45 21.02 17.38
N VAL A 165 -0.41 21.20 16.07
CA VAL A 165 -0.32 22.54 15.45
C VAL A 165 -1.53 23.41 15.79
N ASN A 166 -2.74 22.80 15.76
CA ASN A 166 -3.93 23.51 16.16
C ASN A 166 -3.88 23.94 17.64
N SER A 167 -3.50 23.04 18.54
CA SER A 167 -3.48 23.31 19.98
C SER A 167 -2.42 24.31 20.41
N GLU A 168 -1.26 24.37 19.74
CA GLU A 168 -0.16 25.23 20.14
C GLU A 168 -0.09 26.55 19.37
N LEU A 169 -0.54 26.58 18.13
CA LEU A 169 -0.39 27.73 17.24
C LEU A 169 -1.72 28.29 16.74
N ASP A 170 -2.85 27.67 17.11
CA ASP A 170 -4.19 28.02 16.61
C ASP A 170 -4.27 28.05 15.06
N LEU A 171 -3.57 27.10 14.42
CA LEU A 171 -3.54 26.95 12.97
C LEU A 171 -4.20 25.64 12.54
N LEU A 172 -4.94 25.70 11.44
CA LEU A 172 -5.57 24.53 10.82
C LEU A 172 -4.73 24.11 9.59
N LEU A 173 -4.16 22.92 9.66
CA LEU A 173 -3.51 22.26 8.55
C LEU A 173 -4.43 21.18 7.99
N ASP A 174 -4.48 21.03 6.67
CA ASP A 174 -4.98 19.81 6.05
C ASP A 174 -3.82 18.82 5.76
N GLU A 175 -4.15 17.67 5.20
CA GLU A 175 -3.12 16.65 4.89
C GLU A 175 -2.19 17.11 3.78
N GLY A 176 -2.70 17.85 2.78
CA GLY A 176 -1.90 18.40 1.71
C GLY A 176 -0.91 19.46 2.20
N ASP A 177 -1.28 20.21 3.22
CA ASP A 177 -0.38 21.16 3.89
C ASP A 177 0.77 20.44 4.60
N VAL A 178 0.46 19.36 5.31
CA VAL A 178 1.48 18.52 5.95
C VAL A 178 2.41 17.91 4.91
N ASP A 179 1.87 17.36 3.82
CA ASP A 179 2.67 16.82 2.70
C ASP A 179 3.60 17.88 2.11
N ALA A 180 3.08 19.09 1.87
CA ALA A 180 3.87 20.18 1.31
C ALA A 180 5.06 20.54 2.23
N ILE A 181 4.83 20.61 3.54
CA ILE A 181 5.89 20.86 4.54
C ILE A 181 6.93 19.73 4.51
N LEU A 182 6.49 18.47 4.59
CA LEU A 182 7.39 17.31 4.64
C LEU A 182 8.20 17.13 3.36
N MET A 183 7.64 17.51 2.22
CA MET A 183 8.34 17.52 0.93
C MET A 183 9.24 18.75 0.76
N GLY A 184 9.29 19.69 1.71
CA GLY A 184 10.07 20.92 1.61
C GLY A 184 9.55 21.89 0.55
N LYS A 185 8.27 21.79 0.17
CA LYS A 185 7.64 22.75 -0.76
C LYS A 185 7.41 24.10 -0.06
N LYS A 186 7.37 25.15 -0.87
CA LYS A 186 7.01 26.50 -0.35
C LYS A 186 5.58 26.48 0.20
N THR A 187 5.41 26.91 1.44
CA THR A 187 4.12 27.08 2.11
C THR A 187 3.95 28.51 2.59
N GLN A 188 2.71 28.89 2.92
CA GLN A 188 2.41 30.19 3.54
C GLN A 188 2.35 30.12 5.08
N TYR A 189 2.61 28.93 5.64
CA TYR A 189 2.60 28.73 7.09
C TYR A 189 3.86 29.32 7.75
N PRO A 190 3.76 29.80 8.99
CA PRO A 190 4.90 30.35 9.71
C PRO A 190 5.93 29.24 10.04
N ASP A 191 7.18 29.64 10.17
CA ASP A 191 8.29 28.75 10.50
C ASP A 191 8.05 27.90 11.76
N ALA A 192 7.27 28.42 12.72
CA ALA A 192 6.90 27.67 13.92
C ALA A 192 6.06 26.43 13.59
N ALA A 193 5.10 26.54 12.66
CA ALA A 193 4.27 25.41 12.22
C ALA A 193 5.10 24.38 11.42
N ILE A 194 6.02 24.87 10.58
CA ILE A 194 6.94 24.01 9.82
C ILE A 194 7.82 23.21 10.78
N ARG A 195 8.48 23.87 11.73
CA ARG A 195 9.36 23.19 12.72
C ARG A 195 8.59 22.20 13.58
N LEU A 196 7.38 22.55 14.02
CA LEU A 196 6.56 21.66 14.84
C LEU A 196 6.14 20.42 14.05
N THR A 197 5.75 20.57 12.78
CA THR A 197 5.42 19.46 11.87
C THR A 197 6.62 18.54 11.67
N GLU A 198 7.81 19.08 11.43
CA GLU A 198 9.03 18.29 11.27
C GLU A 198 9.43 17.56 12.56
N GLN A 199 9.31 18.22 13.71
CA GLN A 199 9.57 17.60 15.01
C GLN A 199 8.63 16.41 15.25
N MET A 200 7.33 16.61 15.09
CA MET A 200 6.31 15.56 15.26
C MET A 200 6.54 14.37 14.31
N THR A 201 7.01 14.66 13.09
CA THR A 201 7.33 13.62 12.11
C THR A 201 8.56 12.85 12.52
N GLN A 202 9.58 13.50 13.05
CA GLN A 202 10.79 12.83 13.55
C GLN A 202 10.48 11.96 14.77
N GLU A 203 9.60 12.41 15.66
CA GLU A 203 9.09 11.62 16.79
C GLU A 203 8.34 10.38 16.29
N PHE A 204 7.45 10.54 15.31
CA PHE A 204 6.71 9.42 14.71
C PHE A 204 7.64 8.36 14.11
N ILE A 205 8.67 8.78 13.35
CA ILE A 205 9.67 7.87 12.77
C ILE A 205 10.48 7.17 13.86
N ASN A 206 10.86 7.91 14.91
CA ASN A 206 11.60 7.35 16.03
C ASN A 206 10.79 6.29 16.77
N ASP A 207 9.50 6.54 16.98
CA ASP A 207 8.57 5.59 17.62
C ASP A 207 8.44 4.32 16.76
N LEU A 208 8.22 4.49 15.43
CA LEU A 208 8.12 3.37 14.50
C LEU A 208 9.38 2.49 14.54
N PHE A 209 10.56 3.10 14.44
CA PHE A 209 11.83 2.34 14.43
C PHE A 209 12.16 1.73 15.80
N SER A 210 11.74 2.38 16.89
CA SER A 210 11.89 1.80 18.23
C SER A 210 11.00 0.57 18.39
N THR A 211 9.77 0.61 17.91
CA THR A 211 8.85 -0.54 17.89
C THR A 211 9.41 -1.71 17.07
N LEU A 212 10.02 -1.43 15.91
CA LEU A 212 10.68 -2.47 15.11
C LEU A 212 11.88 -3.07 15.83
N ARG A 213 12.65 -2.25 16.53
CA ARG A 213 13.80 -2.73 17.33
C ARG A 213 13.38 -3.60 18.51
N GLU A 214 12.28 -3.29 19.19
CA GLU A 214 11.68 -4.15 20.22
C GLU A 214 11.27 -5.52 19.66
N ARG A 215 10.98 -5.60 18.37
CA ARG A 215 10.69 -6.83 17.62
C ARG A 215 11.95 -7.47 17.02
N MET A 216 13.12 -7.15 17.54
CA MET A 216 14.44 -7.67 17.14
C MET A 216 14.85 -7.32 15.70
N LEU A 217 14.28 -6.23 15.13
CA LEU A 217 14.65 -5.71 13.83
C LEU A 217 15.55 -4.47 14.00
N ASP A 218 16.85 -4.67 13.88
CA ASP A 218 17.81 -3.57 13.91
C ASP A 218 18.11 -3.09 12.48
N LEU A 219 17.51 -1.95 12.12
CA LEU A 219 17.61 -1.39 10.78
C LEU A 219 19.00 -0.80 10.44
N GLN A 220 19.91 -0.67 11.40
CA GLN A 220 21.25 -0.17 11.15
C GLN A 220 22.17 -1.22 10.51
N TYR A 221 21.92 -2.50 10.76
CA TYR A 221 22.81 -3.59 10.36
C TYR A 221 22.19 -4.55 9.34
N CYS A 222 21.17 -4.08 8.63
CA CYS A 222 20.56 -4.83 7.54
C CYS A 222 20.23 -3.89 6.37
N LYS A 223 19.99 -4.46 5.20
CA LYS A 223 19.45 -3.72 4.07
C LYS A 223 17.95 -3.47 4.31
N VAL A 224 17.52 -2.23 4.15
CA VAL A 224 16.12 -1.86 4.35
C VAL A 224 15.53 -1.31 3.08
N VAL A 225 14.46 -1.96 2.59
CA VAL A 225 13.70 -1.51 1.43
C VAL A 225 12.42 -0.86 1.91
N PHE A 226 12.30 0.42 1.66
CA PHE A 226 11.12 1.22 1.95
C PHE A 226 10.20 1.28 0.75
N VAL A 227 8.93 0.91 0.94
CA VAL A 227 7.89 0.93 -0.07
C VAL A 227 6.65 1.66 0.44
N GLY A 228 5.74 1.99 -0.46
CA GLY A 228 4.48 2.67 -0.12
C GLY A 228 4.56 4.19 -0.15
N GLY A 229 3.37 4.82 -0.21
CA GLY A 229 3.26 6.28 -0.32
C GLY A 229 3.82 7.01 0.90
N GLY A 230 3.67 6.45 2.10
CA GLY A 230 4.23 6.99 3.33
C GLY A 230 5.76 6.98 3.34
N ALA A 231 6.37 5.92 2.80
CA ALA A 231 7.82 5.85 2.68
C ALA A 231 8.38 6.91 1.73
N ILE A 232 7.67 7.18 0.62
CA ILE A 232 8.04 8.23 -0.33
C ILE A 232 7.92 9.60 0.33
N LEU A 233 6.82 9.87 1.04
CA LEU A 233 6.57 11.11 1.76
C LEU A 233 7.64 11.38 2.83
N LEU A 234 8.00 10.35 3.61
CA LEU A 234 8.89 10.44 4.77
C LEU A 234 10.37 10.21 4.43
N LYS A 235 10.70 10.06 3.15
CA LYS A 235 12.05 9.70 2.69
C LYS A 235 13.14 10.55 3.33
N ARG A 236 13.02 11.88 3.27
CA ARG A 236 13.99 12.82 3.82
C ARG A 236 14.21 12.61 5.32
N GLN A 237 13.13 12.46 6.07
CA GLN A 237 13.18 12.30 7.53
C GLN A 237 13.74 10.92 7.92
N ILE A 238 13.46 9.89 7.14
CA ILE A 238 14.05 8.54 7.34
C ILE A 238 15.56 8.59 7.10
N GLU A 239 16.00 9.16 5.97
CA GLU A 239 17.42 9.28 5.63
C GLU A 239 18.20 10.09 6.67
N THR A 240 17.61 11.14 7.23
CA THR A 240 18.24 12.00 8.25
C THR A 240 18.12 11.47 9.68
N SER A 241 17.35 10.42 9.92
CA SER A 241 17.15 9.85 11.27
C SER A 241 18.41 9.26 11.89
N GLY A 242 19.37 8.83 11.06
CA GLY A 242 20.57 8.10 11.49
C GLY A 242 20.30 6.70 12.07
N LYS A 243 19.07 6.19 11.94
CA LYS A 243 18.64 4.89 12.50
C LYS A 243 18.60 3.76 11.48
N VAL A 244 18.85 4.05 10.21
CA VAL A 244 18.85 3.08 9.10
C VAL A 244 20.23 3.10 8.46
N GLY A 245 20.84 1.93 8.35
CA GLY A 245 22.20 1.82 7.78
C GLY A 245 22.21 2.06 6.27
N THR A 246 21.45 1.31 5.52
CA THR A 246 21.40 1.40 4.05
C THR A 246 19.94 1.38 3.58
N PRO A 247 19.31 2.56 3.48
CA PRO A 247 17.93 2.65 3.02
C PRO A 247 17.83 2.61 1.49
N PHE A 248 16.90 1.81 0.97
CA PHE A 248 16.48 1.81 -0.42
C PHE A 248 15.01 2.17 -0.51
N PHE A 249 14.66 3.07 -1.42
CA PHE A 249 13.27 3.50 -1.61
C PHE A 249 12.76 3.07 -2.97
N VAL A 250 11.61 2.40 -3.00
CA VAL A 250 10.88 2.13 -4.23
C VAL A 250 10.01 3.34 -4.56
N PRO A 251 10.30 4.09 -5.63
CA PRO A 251 9.69 5.40 -5.89
C PRO A 251 8.32 5.31 -6.58
N LYS A 252 7.55 4.24 -6.30
CA LYS A 252 6.25 3.99 -6.93
C LYS A 252 5.18 3.76 -5.86
N ILE A 253 4.09 4.54 -5.91
CA ILE A 253 2.94 4.35 -5.01
C ILE A 253 2.23 3.02 -5.28
N ASN A 254 2.17 2.59 -6.54
CA ASN A 254 1.54 1.34 -6.97
C ASN A 254 2.51 0.15 -7.01
N ALA A 255 3.65 0.20 -6.32
CA ALA A 255 4.66 -0.84 -6.34
C ALA A 255 4.12 -2.23 -5.98
N ASN A 256 3.18 -2.32 -5.04
CA ASN A 256 2.52 -3.58 -4.71
C ASN A 256 1.74 -4.16 -5.91
N ALA A 257 0.98 -3.34 -6.64
CA ALA A 257 0.21 -3.78 -7.80
C ALA A 257 1.12 -4.26 -8.94
N ASP A 258 2.17 -3.50 -9.25
CA ASP A 258 3.20 -3.89 -10.23
C ASP A 258 3.86 -5.22 -9.82
N GLY A 259 4.13 -5.38 -8.53
CA GLY A 259 4.72 -6.59 -7.97
C GLY A 259 3.79 -7.81 -8.03
N TYR A 260 2.49 -7.64 -7.80
CA TYR A 260 1.52 -8.74 -7.96
C TYR A 260 1.50 -9.25 -9.39
N GLU A 261 1.45 -8.37 -10.38
CA GLU A 261 1.49 -8.76 -11.80
C GLU A 261 2.81 -9.48 -12.13
N TYR A 262 3.94 -8.95 -11.66
CA TYR A 262 5.26 -9.54 -11.88
C TYR A 262 5.37 -10.96 -11.29
N LEU A 263 4.98 -11.14 -10.03
CA LEU A 263 5.01 -12.43 -9.35
C LEU A 263 4.05 -13.44 -10.01
N TYR A 264 2.84 -13.01 -10.36
CA TYR A 264 1.88 -13.86 -11.06
C TYR A 264 2.44 -14.37 -12.39
N ARG A 265 3.09 -13.52 -13.17
CA ARG A 265 3.72 -13.90 -14.45
C ARG A 265 4.84 -14.92 -14.27
N ILE A 266 5.67 -14.78 -13.23
CA ILE A 266 6.74 -15.75 -12.92
C ILE A 266 6.14 -17.09 -12.54
N GLU A 267 5.16 -17.14 -11.66
CA GLU A 267 4.53 -18.38 -11.22
C GLU A 267 3.81 -19.11 -12.36
N THR A 268 3.21 -18.38 -13.29
CA THR A 268 2.49 -18.96 -14.44
C THR A 268 3.41 -19.34 -15.57
N ALA A 269 4.54 -18.66 -15.77
CA ALA A 269 5.54 -19.00 -16.80
C ALA A 269 6.30 -20.31 -16.49
N GLY A 270 6.29 -20.75 -15.23
CA GLY A 270 6.91 -22.01 -14.80
C GLY A 270 5.99 -23.21 -14.87
N ARG A 271 4.72 -23.02 -15.28
CA ARG A 271 3.71 -24.08 -15.47
C ARG A 271 3.55 -24.36 -16.96
#